data_04c6c98bfc8c52accdc1b732058fbef6
#
_entry.id   04c6c98bfc8c52accdc1b732058fbef6
#
_cell.length_a   1.000
_cell.length_b   1.000
_cell.length_c   1.000
_cell.angle_alpha   90.00
_cell.angle_beta   90.00
_cell.angle_gamma   90.00
#
_symmetry.space_group_name_H-M   'P 1'
#
loop_
_entity.id
_entity.type
_entity.pdbx_description
1 polymer ?
#
loop_
_entity_poly.entity_id
_entity_poly.type
_entity_poly.pdbx_seq_one_letter_code
_entity_poly.pdbx_strand_id
1 'polypeptide(L)'
;MIAEFFKKLMGQPAEQPLPELDAKLGVIVLLVRLAKADQHYAVEEIQLIDRLIAGHLDLNPVEAAKLRATSEKLEATAPDTPALSAMVQGEISEPDRHAVLDALWQVGLADRSLKPEEEGFLTEVARALGLDPAEGAARHRTAL
;
A
#
# COMPACT_ATOMS: atom_id res chain seq x y z
N MET A 1 36.13 -5.39 3.21
CA MET A 1 36.87 -5.29 4.42
C MET A 1 36.49 -4.10 5.26
N ILE A 2 37.16 -2.94 5.17
CA ILE A 2 36.71 -1.77 5.96
C ILE A 2 35.28 -1.36 5.61
N ALA A 3 34.92 -1.38 4.34
CA ALA A 3 33.56 -1.03 3.89
C ALA A 3 32.52 -1.99 4.47
N GLU A 4 32.80 -3.27 4.55
CA GLU A 4 31.88 -4.25 5.13
C GLU A 4 31.79 -4.09 6.64
N PHE A 5 32.89 -3.76 7.30
CA PHE A 5 32.89 -3.48 8.72
C PHE A 5 32.01 -2.28 9.05
N PHE A 6 32.14 -1.19 8.29
CA PHE A 6 31.31 0.00 8.48
C PHE A 6 29.84 -0.30 8.20
N LYS A 7 29.52 -1.08 7.19
CA LYS A 7 28.15 -1.48 6.90
C LYS A 7 27.52 -2.25 8.06
N LYS A 8 28.29 -3.19 8.66
CA LYS A 8 27.84 -3.91 9.85
C LYS A 8 27.66 -2.98 11.04
N LEU A 9 28.61 -2.07 11.24
CA LEU A 9 28.58 -1.13 12.34
C LEU A 9 27.39 -0.18 12.24
N MET A 10 27.05 0.23 11.04
CA MET A 10 25.93 1.14 10.77
C MET A 10 24.57 0.44 10.77
N GLY A 11 24.54 -0.88 10.99
CA GLY A 11 23.29 -1.64 10.97
C GLY A 11 22.67 -1.76 9.61
N GLN A 12 23.40 -1.44 8.55
CA GLN A 12 22.94 -1.63 7.19
C GLN A 12 23.40 -3.00 6.71
N PRO A 13 22.45 -3.93 6.49
CA PRO A 13 22.84 -5.16 5.84
C PRO A 13 23.31 -4.82 4.42
N ALA A 14 24.50 -5.35 4.07
CA ALA A 14 24.99 -5.21 2.71
C ALA A 14 23.99 -5.87 1.78
N GLU A 15 23.31 -5.05 0.98
CA GLU A 15 22.53 -5.49 -0.18
C GLU A 15 21.65 -6.71 0.06
N GLN A 16 20.72 -6.62 1.01
CA GLN A 16 19.65 -7.60 1.05
C GLN A 16 18.77 -7.34 -0.17
N PRO A 17 18.62 -8.35 -1.05
CA PRO A 17 17.71 -8.21 -2.17
C PRO A 17 16.31 -7.95 -1.65
N LEU A 18 15.55 -7.13 -2.38
CA LEU A 18 14.15 -6.94 -2.06
C LEU A 18 13.42 -8.28 -2.16
N PRO A 19 12.42 -8.53 -1.29
CA PRO A 19 11.62 -9.74 -1.41
C PRO A 19 10.86 -9.77 -2.73
N GLU A 20 10.50 -10.97 -3.15
CA GLU A 20 9.67 -11.14 -4.33
C GLU A 20 8.28 -10.55 -4.06
N LEU A 21 7.73 -9.86 -5.07
CA LEU A 21 6.43 -9.23 -4.96
C LEU A 21 5.33 -10.28 -4.96
N ASP A 22 4.67 -10.46 -3.83
CA ASP A 22 3.52 -11.34 -3.70
C ASP A 22 2.24 -10.51 -3.47
N ALA A 23 1.09 -11.17 -3.29
CA ALA A 23 -0.17 -10.47 -3.10
C ALA A 23 -0.18 -9.59 -1.86
N LYS A 24 0.41 -10.05 -0.75
CA LYS A 24 0.48 -9.28 0.49
C LYS A 24 1.27 -7.99 0.30
N LEU A 25 2.46 -8.11 -0.28
CA LEU A 25 3.29 -6.94 -0.58
C LEU A 25 2.65 -6.07 -1.65
N GLY A 26 1.96 -6.68 -2.62
CA GLY A 26 1.22 -5.96 -3.65
C GLY A 26 0.14 -5.05 -3.08
N VAL A 27 -0.59 -5.51 -2.07
CA VAL A 27 -1.59 -4.68 -1.38
C VAL A 27 -0.92 -3.47 -0.73
N ILE A 28 0.19 -3.67 -0.04
CA ILE A 28 0.90 -2.58 0.63
C ILE A 28 1.46 -1.60 -0.39
N VAL A 29 1.98 -2.11 -1.51
CA VAL A 29 2.45 -1.26 -2.62
C VAL A 29 1.31 -0.40 -3.17
N LEU A 30 0.10 -0.96 -3.30
CA LEU A 30 -1.08 -0.19 -3.73
C LEU A 30 -1.43 0.92 -2.72
N LEU A 31 -1.36 0.64 -1.41
CA LEU A 31 -1.60 1.65 -0.37
C LEU A 31 -0.57 2.78 -0.46
N VAL A 32 0.70 2.45 -0.61
CA VAL A 32 1.77 3.44 -0.77
C VAL A 32 1.56 4.26 -2.04
N ARG A 33 1.22 3.61 -3.15
CA ARG A 33 1.02 4.27 -4.43
C ARG A 33 -0.15 5.25 -4.39
N LEU A 34 -1.23 4.88 -3.71
CA LEU A 34 -2.37 5.77 -3.49
C LEU A 34 -1.96 7.00 -2.68
N ALA A 35 -1.23 6.79 -1.60
CA ALA A 35 -0.78 7.88 -0.74
C ALA A 35 0.13 8.86 -1.48
N LYS A 36 0.83 8.40 -2.51
CA LYS A 36 1.73 9.22 -3.32
C LYS A 36 1.07 9.79 -4.58
N ALA A 37 -0.21 9.47 -4.82
CA ALA A 37 -0.88 9.78 -6.10
C ALA A 37 -0.95 11.27 -6.41
N ASP A 38 -1.04 12.13 -5.39
CA ASP A 38 -1.07 13.59 -5.54
C ASP A 38 0.31 14.23 -5.32
N GLN A 39 1.36 13.41 -5.29
CA GLN A 39 2.74 13.81 -5.03
C GLN A 39 2.99 14.35 -3.61
N HIS A 40 2.03 14.16 -2.70
CA HIS A 40 2.16 14.47 -1.28
C HIS A 40 2.02 13.18 -0.48
N TYR A 41 3.13 12.68 0.04
CA TYR A 41 3.11 11.50 0.89
C TYR A 41 3.03 11.98 2.35
N ALA A 42 1.80 12.26 2.79
CA ALA A 42 1.54 12.90 4.08
C ALA A 42 1.82 11.95 5.25
N VAL A 43 2.23 12.53 6.38
CA VAL A 43 2.52 11.77 7.60
C VAL A 43 1.29 11.00 8.07
N GLU A 44 0.10 11.60 7.97
CA GLU A 44 -1.17 10.98 8.36
C GLU A 44 -1.43 9.70 7.56
N GLU A 45 -1.12 9.73 6.28
CA GLU A 45 -1.27 8.58 5.39
C GLU A 45 -0.26 7.49 5.73
N ILE A 46 1.00 7.86 5.98
CA ILE A 46 2.05 6.93 6.38
C ILE A 46 1.68 6.23 7.68
N GLN A 47 1.24 6.98 8.68
CA GLN A 47 0.84 6.44 9.97
C GLN A 47 -0.36 5.50 9.85
N LEU A 48 -1.32 5.84 9.02
CA LEU A 48 -2.48 4.99 8.79
C LEU A 48 -2.09 3.69 8.09
N ILE A 49 -1.23 3.75 7.08
CA ILE A 49 -0.72 2.56 6.42
C ILE A 49 -0.04 1.65 7.44
N ASP A 50 0.81 2.20 8.30
CA ASP A 50 1.49 1.42 9.33
C ASP A 50 0.49 0.74 10.27
N ARG A 51 -0.56 1.45 10.68
CA ARG A 51 -1.61 0.89 11.54
C ARG A 51 -2.39 -0.22 10.85
N LEU A 52 -2.71 -0.04 9.57
CA LEU A 52 -3.41 -1.06 8.78
C LEU A 52 -2.56 -2.33 8.64
N ILE A 53 -1.28 -2.17 8.34
CA ILE A 53 -0.35 -3.29 8.25
C ILE A 53 -0.25 -4.01 9.59
N ALA A 54 -0.05 -3.27 10.67
CA ALA A 54 0.09 -3.85 12.01
C ALA A 54 -1.15 -4.63 12.41
N GLY A 55 -2.34 -4.07 12.17
CA GLY A 55 -3.59 -4.70 12.54
C GLY A 55 -3.95 -5.93 11.72
N HIS A 56 -3.75 -5.88 10.40
CA HIS A 56 -4.11 -6.98 9.51
C HIS A 56 -3.10 -8.13 9.52
N LEU A 57 -1.84 -7.84 9.80
CA LEU A 57 -0.77 -8.85 9.78
C LEU A 57 -0.26 -9.21 11.17
N ASP A 58 -0.88 -8.67 12.21
CA ASP A 58 -0.49 -8.93 13.60
C ASP A 58 0.98 -8.63 13.86
N LEU A 59 1.42 -7.44 13.44
CA LEU A 59 2.79 -6.97 13.60
C LEU A 59 2.86 -5.86 14.63
N ASN A 60 4.02 -5.72 15.28
CA ASN A 60 4.26 -4.57 16.13
C ASN A 60 4.56 -3.33 15.27
N PRO A 61 4.55 -2.10 15.85
CA PRO A 61 4.76 -0.88 15.06
C PRO A 61 6.09 -0.84 14.30
N VAL A 62 7.15 -1.40 14.87
CA VAL A 62 8.46 -1.41 14.22
C VAL A 62 8.46 -2.34 13.01
N GLU A 63 7.89 -3.52 13.16
CA GLU A 63 7.76 -4.48 12.05
C GLU A 63 6.90 -3.92 10.92
N ALA A 64 5.80 -3.27 11.28
CA ALA A 64 4.91 -2.65 10.29
C ALA A 64 5.63 -1.54 9.51
N ALA A 65 6.36 -0.67 10.20
CA ALA A 65 7.12 0.40 9.55
C ALA A 65 8.20 -0.15 8.62
N LYS A 66 8.87 -1.23 9.01
CA LYS A 66 9.86 -1.89 8.16
C LYS A 66 9.24 -2.47 6.91
N LEU A 67 8.08 -3.11 7.04
CA LEU A 67 7.38 -3.69 5.91
C LEU A 67 6.89 -2.59 4.95
N ARG A 68 6.38 -1.49 5.48
CA ARG A 68 6.02 -0.33 4.66
C ARG A 68 7.25 0.21 3.92
N ALA A 69 8.38 0.37 4.61
CA ALA A 69 9.60 0.87 3.98
C ALA A 69 10.08 -0.05 2.85
N THR A 70 10.01 -1.36 3.04
CA THR A 70 10.31 -2.33 1.98
C THR A 70 9.36 -2.15 0.80
N SER A 71 8.07 -1.97 1.07
CA SER A 71 7.06 -1.79 0.05
C SER A 71 7.24 -0.48 -0.71
N GLU A 72 7.72 0.58 -0.07
CA GLU A 72 8.08 1.82 -0.75
C GLU A 72 9.17 1.60 -1.80
N LYS A 73 10.15 0.77 -1.48
CA LYS A 73 11.21 0.41 -2.44
C LYS A 73 10.67 -0.44 -3.58
N LEU A 74 9.80 -1.39 -3.27
CA LEU A 74 9.17 -2.24 -4.29
C LEU A 74 8.26 -1.43 -5.22
N GLU A 75 7.59 -0.41 -4.70
CA GLU A 75 6.69 0.44 -5.48
C GLU A 75 7.41 1.09 -6.66
N ALA A 76 8.67 1.48 -6.47
CA ALA A 76 9.46 2.14 -7.51
C ALA A 76 9.67 1.26 -8.75
N THR A 77 9.68 -0.06 -8.60
CA THR A 77 9.92 -1.00 -9.70
C THR A 77 8.74 -1.95 -9.94
N ALA A 78 7.63 -1.78 -9.22
CA ALA A 78 6.46 -2.62 -9.38
C ALA A 78 5.76 -2.38 -10.72
N PRO A 79 5.00 -3.38 -11.22
CA PRO A 79 4.19 -3.20 -12.43
C PRO A 79 3.22 -2.02 -12.29
N ASP A 80 2.63 -1.60 -13.40
CA ASP A 80 1.61 -0.56 -13.37
C ASP A 80 0.40 -1.01 -12.53
N THR A 81 -0.43 -0.05 -12.18
CA THR A 81 -1.55 -0.29 -11.26
C THR A 81 -2.52 -1.36 -11.76
N PRO A 82 -2.93 -1.40 -13.04
CA PRO A 82 -3.79 -2.48 -13.51
C PRO A 82 -3.15 -3.86 -13.37
N ALA A 83 -1.89 -4.01 -13.74
CA ALA A 83 -1.19 -5.29 -13.68
C ALA A 83 -0.99 -5.73 -12.23
N LEU A 84 -0.61 -4.80 -11.35
CA LEU A 84 -0.44 -5.08 -9.93
C LEU A 84 -1.75 -5.50 -9.28
N SER A 85 -2.84 -4.79 -9.58
CA SER A 85 -4.17 -5.10 -9.06
C SER A 85 -4.68 -6.45 -9.56
N ALA A 86 -4.43 -6.79 -10.81
CA ALA A 86 -4.80 -8.09 -11.37
C ALA A 86 -4.05 -9.24 -10.67
N MET A 87 -2.79 -9.03 -10.35
CA MET A 87 -2.00 -10.01 -9.60
C MET A 87 -2.59 -10.23 -8.22
N VAL A 88 -2.95 -9.16 -7.52
CA VAL A 88 -3.58 -9.25 -6.20
C VAL A 88 -4.93 -9.96 -6.32
N GLN A 89 -5.75 -9.59 -7.29
CA GLN A 89 -7.06 -10.21 -7.52
C GLN A 89 -6.95 -11.72 -7.68
N GLY A 90 -5.96 -12.20 -8.43
CA GLY A 90 -5.81 -13.62 -8.71
C GLY A 90 -5.47 -14.48 -7.49
N GLU A 91 -4.99 -13.86 -6.42
CA GLU A 91 -4.51 -14.58 -5.25
C GLU A 91 -5.35 -14.41 -4.00
N ILE A 92 -6.35 -13.54 -4.00
CA ILE A 92 -7.18 -13.29 -2.83
C ILE A 92 -8.66 -13.54 -3.12
N SER A 93 -9.41 -13.88 -2.08
CA SER A 93 -10.85 -14.12 -2.15
C SER A 93 -11.62 -12.83 -2.37
N GLU A 94 -12.89 -12.95 -2.80
CA GLU A 94 -13.74 -11.77 -2.99
C GLU A 94 -13.90 -10.93 -1.70
N PRO A 95 -14.17 -11.54 -0.51
CA PRO A 95 -14.20 -10.74 0.72
C PRO A 95 -12.90 -9.99 0.98
N ASP A 96 -11.76 -10.59 0.68
CA ASP A 96 -10.46 -9.94 0.88
C ASP A 96 -10.25 -8.81 -0.12
N ARG A 97 -10.78 -8.92 -1.34
CA ARG A 97 -10.72 -7.81 -2.32
C ARG A 97 -11.50 -6.60 -1.82
N HIS A 98 -12.67 -6.80 -1.22
CA HIS A 98 -13.43 -5.73 -0.60
C HIS A 98 -12.65 -5.09 0.56
N ALA A 99 -12.00 -5.91 1.38
CA ALA A 99 -11.19 -5.41 2.49
C ALA A 99 -10.01 -4.57 1.99
N VAL A 100 -9.37 -4.97 0.90
CA VAL A 100 -8.28 -4.21 0.27
C VAL A 100 -8.80 -2.85 -0.21
N LEU A 101 -9.92 -2.85 -0.91
CA LEU A 101 -10.50 -1.60 -1.41
C LEU A 101 -10.91 -0.68 -0.25
N ASP A 102 -11.48 -1.24 0.82
CA ASP A 102 -11.83 -0.46 2.02
C ASP A 102 -10.58 0.18 2.65
N ALA A 103 -9.48 -0.56 2.74
CA ALA A 103 -8.22 -0.03 3.27
C ALA A 103 -7.70 1.12 2.39
N LEU A 104 -7.79 0.97 1.07
CA LEU A 104 -7.39 2.03 0.13
C LEU A 104 -8.24 3.28 0.32
N TRP A 105 -9.56 3.14 0.48
CA TRP A 105 -10.44 4.28 0.77
C TRP A 105 -10.06 4.97 2.07
N GLN A 106 -9.74 4.23 3.12
CA GLN A 106 -9.31 4.81 4.39
C GLN A 106 -8.06 5.66 4.22
N VAL A 107 -7.08 5.18 3.46
CA VAL A 107 -5.85 5.93 3.18
C VAL A 107 -6.16 7.19 2.36
N GLY A 108 -6.98 7.07 1.33
CA GLY A 108 -7.37 8.21 0.50
C GLY A 108 -8.11 9.29 1.27
N LEU A 109 -8.83 8.93 2.33
CA LEU A 109 -9.58 9.86 3.17
C LEU A 109 -8.85 10.28 4.44
N ALA A 110 -7.60 9.86 4.63
CA ALA A 110 -6.87 10.07 5.89
C ALA A 110 -6.72 11.54 6.27
N ASP A 111 -6.57 12.43 5.29
CA ASP A 111 -6.48 13.86 5.52
C ASP A 111 -7.82 14.59 5.32
N ARG A 112 -8.91 13.84 5.20
CA ARG A 112 -10.29 14.32 4.97
C ARG A 112 -10.48 15.05 3.64
N SER A 113 -9.56 14.87 2.71
CA SER A 113 -9.61 15.50 1.38
C SER A 113 -9.28 14.45 0.33
N LEU A 114 -10.29 13.99 -0.38
CA LEU A 114 -10.10 13.07 -1.50
C LEU A 114 -9.81 13.88 -2.75
N LYS A 115 -8.57 13.80 -3.25
CA LYS A 115 -8.15 14.53 -4.43
C LYS A 115 -8.51 13.77 -5.70
N PRO A 116 -8.65 14.46 -6.86
CA PRO A 116 -9.02 13.80 -8.11
C PRO A 116 -8.08 12.65 -8.50
N GLU A 117 -6.78 12.80 -8.25
CA GLU A 117 -5.78 11.76 -8.55
C GLU A 117 -6.03 10.51 -7.71
N GLU A 118 -6.39 10.68 -6.44
CA GLU A 118 -6.71 9.59 -5.53
C GLU A 118 -8.02 8.92 -5.93
N GLU A 119 -9.03 9.70 -6.29
CA GLU A 119 -10.32 9.17 -6.74
C GLU A 119 -10.16 8.35 -8.01
N GLY A 120 -9.37 8.83 -8.96
CA GLY A 120 -9.07 8.10 -10.20
C GLY A 120 -8.35 6.79 -9.93
N PHE A 121 -7.39 6.80 -9.01
CA PHE A 121 -6.67 5.61 -8.59
C PHE A 121 -7.62 4.58 -7.96
N LEU A 122 -8.48 5.00 -7.04
CA LEU A 122 -9.44 4.12 -6.38
C LEU A 122 -10.40 3.49 -7.39
N THR A 123 -10.87 4.25 -8.38
CA THR A 123 -11.73 3.75 -9.44
C THR A 123 -11.01 2.69 -10.28
N GLU A 124 -9.77 2.97 -10.66
CA GLU A 124 -8.97 2.04 -11.45
C GLU A 124 -8.72 0.72 -10.70
N VAL A 125 -8.33 0.80 -9.44
CA VAL A 125 -8.08 -0.39 -8.63
C VAL A 125 -9.34 -1.19 -8.41
N ALA A 126 -10.48 -0.54 -8.12
CA ALA A 126 -11.76 -1.22 -7.94
C ALA A 126 -12.11 -2.05 -9.16
N ARG A 127 -12.00 -1.48 -10.36
CA ARG A 127 -12.26 -2.19 -11.60
C ARG A 127 -11.33 -3.37 -11.80
N ALA A 128 -10.04 -3.16 -11.54
CA ALA A 128 -9.04 -4.22 -11.69
C ALA A 128 -9.23 -5.35 -10.68
N LEU A 129 -9.82 -5.06 -9.51
CA LEU A 129 -10.17 -6.07 -8.52
C LEU A 129 -11.51 -6.76 -8.83
N GLY A 130 -12.19 -6.36 -9.91
CA GLY A 130 -13.48 -6.93 -10.27
C GLY A 130 -14.63 -6.41 -9.41
N LEU A 131 -14.49 -5.23 -8.81
CA LEU A 131 -15.49 -4.62 -7.94
C LEU A 131 -16.10 -3.38 -8.61
N ASP A 132 -17.32 -3.03 -8.17
CA ASP A 132 -18.00 -1.83 -8.66
C ASP A 132 -17.42 -0.59 -7.96
N PRO A 133 -16.79 0.35 -8.72
CA PRO A 133 -16.25 1.56 -8.11
C PRO A 133 -17.31 2.42 -7.41
N ALA A 134 -18.53 2.44 -7.93
CA ALA A 134 -19.61 3.26 -7.37
C ALA A 134 -20.05 2.75 -6.00
N GLU A 135 -20.02 1.45 -5.78
CA GLU A 135 -20.39 0.84 -4.50
C GLU A 135 -19.43 1.26 -3.38
N GLY A 136 -18.14 1.19 -3.64
CA GLY A 136 -17.12 1.63 -2.69
C GLY A 136 -17.23 3.13 -2.40
N ALA A 137 -17.42 3.93 -3.44
CA ALA A 137 -17.57 5.37 -3.30
C ALA A 137 -18.78 5.74 -2.45
N ALA A 138 -19.93 5.08 -2.68
CA ALA A 138 -21.14 5.33 -1.91
C ALA A 138 -20.95 5.01 -0.43
N ARG A 139 -20.26 3.91 -0.13
CA ARG A 139 -20.05 3.45 1.24
C ARG A 139 -19.10 4.37 2.02
N HIS A 140 -18.05 4.88 1.38
CA HIS A 140 -17.01 5.64 2.07
C HIS A 140 -17.21 7.16 2.04
N ARG A 141 -17.85 7.71 1.00
CA ARG A 141 -18.08 9.16 0.91
C ARG A 141 -19.04 9.68 1.97
N THR A 142 -19.94 8.85 2.45
CA THR A 142 -20.87 9.24 3.52
C THR A 142 -20.14 9.45 4.87
N ALA A 143 -18.89 9.01 4.99
CA ALA A 143 -18.08 9.21 6.19
C ALA A 143 -17.36 10.57 6.21
N LEU A 144 -17.44 11.33 5.13
CA LEU A 144 -16.91 12.70 5.08
C LEU A 144 -17.89 13.68 5.75
#